data_de4f2ad74de7fb1f240cee17f175df60
#
_entry.id   de4f2ad74de7fb1f240cee17f175df60
#
_cell.length_a   1.000
_cell.length_b   1.000
_cell.length_c   1.000
_cell.angle_alpha   90.00
_cell.angle_beta   90.00
_cell.angle_gamma   90.00
#
_symmetry.space_group_name_H-M   'P 1'
#
loop_
_entity.id
_entity.type
_entity.pdbx_description
1 polymer ?
#
loop_
_entity_poly.entity_id
_entity_poly.type
_entity_poly.pdbx_seq_one_letter_code
_entity_poly.pdbx_strand_id
1 'polypeptide(L)'
;MPQPIPKKRKTYTNNPRNAAISMVSSQHPLNVRPSGNLYLESGPASGATREELMGDFALFPEELLLEVLGFVDDAQALKNLSHASRVLYAYLYDEELWKKHYTQKAQAQEKEGVEPPKIKWRGSWRLSILGLDAQYEAKPQIPGNMLCSDVLFRPFQCSQVDYTSIFWRVIKEEELYHRDSLATQEPLDEVLPSGRIPRLPESSLTQEVFDKSWSNKPFIMTNSDSSRWPHWDLAALLERFADVKFRQEAVQWPLSLYSQYLAKNRDESPLYLFDCNSKAMQTLKSEYVVPEVFQKDAFKVFEKCRPDHAWLIIGSQRSGSTFHKDPNCTSAWNAALVGRKLWIMLPPDVVPPGVSTDDDESEVTSPVGIAEWVLSGFYNDCVNNTSAQIGITFPGECMYVPCGWWHMVINLDDSVALTQNFVPSIRLGNALNFMKNKKKQVSGFRPAEVKNALEEILAACQDDEDAETIRNWVRKFDELNLKENLQNEDCGELLESELPAMPILELFKLLLTKNGKTEELAKGLEDLAKLEKSELAKVTGKSEMWTKLTEAPSFSFGFALNE
;
A
#
# COMPACT_ATOMS: atom_id res chain seq x y z
N MET A 1 40.77 30.84 -9.46
CA MET A 1 40.39 29.44 -9.79
C MET A 1 38.88 29.41 -9.98
N PRO A 2 38.36 28.94 -11.12
CA PRO A 2 36.93 28.86 -11.29
C PRO A 2 36.36 27.77 -10.36
N GLN A 3 35.26 28.08 -9.68
CA GLN A 3 34.55 27.12 -8.84
C GLN A 3 34.07 25.95 -9.69
N PRO A 4 34.15 24.71 -9.21
CA PRO A 4 33.67 23.56 -9.94
C PRO A 4 32.13 23.67 -10.13
N ILE A 5 31.71 23.56 -11.39
CA ILE A 5 30.29 23.47 -11.76
C ILE A 5 29.66 22.29 -11.03
N PRO A 6 28.58 22.47 -10.27
CA PRO A 6 27.93 21.38 -9.58
C PRO A 6 27.45 20.36 -10.63
N LYS A 7 27.97 19.14 -10.55
CA LYS A 7 27.52 18.05 -11.39
C LYS A 7 26.01 17.89 -11.16
N LYS A 8 25.19 18.13 -12.19
CA LYS A 8 23.76 17.80 -12.16
C LYS A 8 23.64 16.33 -11.77
N ARG A 9 23.07 16.05 -10.60
CA ARG A 9 22.65 14.69 -10.24
C ARG A 9 21.70 14.22 -11.35
N LYS A 10 22.05 13.13 -12.02
CA LYS A 10 21.14 12.48 -12.95
C LYS A 10 19.97 11.93 -12.13
N THR A 11 18.78 12.44 -12.36
CA THR A 11 17.55 11.81 -11.92
C THR A 11 17.42 10.50 -12.68
N TYR A 12 17.58 9.39 -11.99
CA TYR A 12 17.39 8.06 -12.56
C TYR A 12 15.89 7.76 -12.58
N THR A 13 15.21 8.30 -13.55
CA THR A 13 13.83 7.93 -13.84
C THR A 13 13.84 6.61 -14.61
N ASN A 14 13.14 5.62 -14.10
CA ASN A 14 12.74 4.39 -14.81
C ASN A 14 13.83 3.34 -15.13
N ASN A 15 14.89 3.24 -14.37
CA ASN A 15 15.74 2.07 -14.45
C ASN A 15 15.68 1.28 -13.12
N PRO A 16 15.02 0.11 -13.08
CA PRO A 16 14.86 -0.68 -11.85
C PRO A 16 16.19 -1.02 -11.17
N ARG A 17 17.25 -1.16 -11.95
CA ARG A 17 18.59 -1.50 -11.42
C ARG A 17 19.28 -0.36 -10.65
N ASN A 18 18.78 0.86 -10.75
CA ASN A 18 19.41 2.05 -10.16
C ASN A 18 18.48 2.80 -9.19
N ALA A 19 17.29 2.31 -8.95
CA ALA A 19 16.28 2.99 -8.15
C ALA A 19 16.62 3.09 -6.65
N ALA A 20 17.51 2.24 -6.15
CA ALA A 20 17.97 2.28 -4.77
C ALA A 20 18.88 3.49 -4.44
N ILE A 21 19.25 4.32 -5.43
CA ILE A 21 20.40 5.21 -5.27
C ILE A 21 20.04 6.67 -5.00
N SER A 22 18.81 7.11 -5.18
CA SER A 22 18.45 8.49 -4.82
C SER A 22 16.97 8.65 -4.55
N MET A 23 16.62 8.58 -3.31
CA MET A 23 15.26 8.84 -2.82
C MET A 23 14.93 10.34 -2.73
N VAL A 24 15.89 11.22 -3.01
CA VAL A 24 15.70 12.65 -2.89
C VAL A 24 15.61 13.28 -4.26
N SER A 25 14.46 13.83 -4.59
CA SER A 25 14.29 14.67 -5.77
C SER A 25 15.09 15.97 -5.64
N SER A 26 15.40 16.59 -6.78
CA SER A 26 16.11 17.89 -6.80
C SER A 26 15.30 19.04 -6.19
N GLN A 27 14.00 18.85 -5.99
CA GLN A 27 13.08 19.87 -5.46
C GLN A 27 12.26 19.29 -4.31
N HIS A 28 12.75 19.47 -3.10
CA HIS A 28 11.99 19.12 -1.92
C HIS A 28 10.86 20.16 -1.70
N PRO A 29 9.60 19.76 -1.47
CA PRO A 29 8.46 20.68 -1.33
C PRO A 29 8.66 21.74 -0.23
N LEU A 30 9.33 21.36 0.86
CA LEU A 30 9.63 22.24 1.97
C LEU A 30 11.03 22.86 1.86
N ASN A 31 11.70 22.71 0.72
CA ASN A 31 13.08 23.17 0.50
C ASN A 31 14.09 22.65 1.55
N VAL A 32 13.83 21.47 2.08
CA VAL A 32 14.67 20.81 3.07
C VAL A 32 15.76 20.02 2.36
N ARG A 33 16.96 20.01 2.93
CA ARG A 33 18.09 19.19 2.45
C ARG A 33 18.62 18.37 3.61
N PRO A 34 19.00 17.11 3.40
CA PRO A 34 19.75 16.36 4.39
C PRO A 34 20.99 17.14 4.80
N SER A 35 21.12 17.47 6.06
CA SER A 35 22.21 18.31 6.58
C SER A 35 23.01 17.63 7.68
N GLY A 36 22.78 16.31 7.89
CA GLY A 36 23.36 15.58 9.01
C GLY A 36 22.50 15.64 10.27
N ASN A 37 22.91 14.90 11.27
CA ASN A 37 22.22 14.87 12.56
C ASN A 37 22.78 15.96 13.47
N LEU A 38 21.97 16.97 13.80
CA LEU A 38 22.39 18.10 14.63
C LEU A 38 22.89 17.72 16.03
N TYR A 39 22.52 16.53 16.54
CA TYR A 39 23.07 16.02 17.80
C TYR A 39 24.44 15.39 17.64
N LEU A 40 24.78 14.98 16.42
CA LEU A 40 26.08 14.39 16.07
C LEU A 40 27.06 15.42 15.56
N GLU A 41 26.57 16.53 15.02
CA GLU A 41 27.44 17.61 14.54
C GLU A 41 28.11 18.33 15.72
N SER A 42 29.42 18.42 15.66
CA SER A 42 30.20 19.28 16.48
C SER A 42 29.96 20.74 16.02
N GLY A 43 28.95 21.37 16.61
CA GLY A 43 28.72 22.78 16.38
C GLY A 43 29.61 23.65 17.28
N PRO A 44 29.81 24.93 16.92
CA PRO A 44 30.57 25.89 17.75
C PRO A 44 29.99 26.03 19.17
N ALA A 45 28.77 25.59 19.41
CA ALA A 45 28.08 25.62 20.70
C ALA A 45 28.39 24.40 21.60
N SER A 46 28.83 23.27 21.05
CA SER A 46 29.11 22.05 21.85
C SER A 46 30.59 21.80 22.10
N GLY A 47 31.45 22.28 21.23
CA GLY A 47 32.92 22.10 21.34
C GLY A 47 33.41 20.64 21.27
N ALA A 48 32.50 19.67 21.15
CA ALA A 48 32.82 18.25 21.19
C ALA A 48 32.77 17.63 19.79
N THR A 49 33.74 16.79 19.46
CA THR A 49 33.77 16.03 18.20
C THR A 49 32.86 14.79 18.26
N ARG A 50 32.57 14.19 17.09
CA ARG A 50 31.83 12.93 17.02
C ARG A 50 32.52 11.85 17.86
N GLU A 51 33.84 11.75 17.78
CA GLU A 51 34.63 10.77 18.52
C GLU A 51 34.54 10.99 20.03
N GLU A 52 34.56 12.24 20.49
CA GLU A 52 34.39 12.57 21.90
C GLU A 52 32.98 12.23 22.42
N LEU A 53 31.96 12.36 21.57
CA LEU A 53 30.56 12.08 21.94
C LEU A 53 30.20 10.60 21.86
N MET A 54 30.82 9.84 20.97
CA MET A 54 30.49 8.45 20.66
C MET A 54 31.54 7.45 21.10
N GLY A 55 32.77 7.89 21.37
CA GLY A 55 33.88 6.98 21.63
C GLY A 55 34.08 6.00 20.46
N ASP A 56 34.29 4.72 20.78
CA ASP A 56 34.51 3.68 19.76
C ASP A 56 33.33 3.50 18.80
N PHE A 57 32.11 3.89 19.16
CA PHE A 57 30.95 3.86 18.27
C PHE A 57 31.06 4.86 17.10
N ALA A 58 31.93 5.84 17.18
CA ALA A 58 32.19 6.77 16.09
C ALA A 58 32.79 6.08 14.85
N LEU A 59 33.35 4.88 15.01
CA LEU A 59 33.87 4.05 13.92
C LEU A 59 32.75 3.39 13.10
N PHE A 60 31.55 3.28 13.64
CA PHE A 60 30.43 2.68 12.94
C PHE A 60 29.71 3.73 12.08
N PRO A 61 29.38 3.39 10.82
CA PRO A 61 28.37 4.14 10.09
C PRO A 61 27.02 4.06 10.82
N GLU A 62 26.16 5.05 10.58
CA GLU A 62 24.89 5.19 11.32
C GLU A 62 23.98 3.97 11.14
N GLU A 63 23.97 3.36 9.96
CA GLU A 63 23.19 2.16 9.67
C GLU A 63 23.56 1.00 10.60
N LEU A 64 24.86 0.75 10.76
CA LEU A 64 25.31 -0.31 11.65
C LEU A 64 25.02 0.01 13.11
N LEU A 65 25.11 1.27 13.52
CA LEU A 65 24.73 1.66 14.87
C LEU A 65 23.25 1.39 15.14
N LEU A 66 22.38 1.74 14.22
CA LEU A 66 20.93 1.47 14.35
C LEU A 66 20.63 -0.02 14.36
N GLU A 67 21.32 -0.80 13.54
CA GLU A 67 21.19 -2.25 13.53
C GLU A 67 21.62 -2.84 14.89
N VAL A 68 22.76 -2.42 15.43
CA VAL A 68 23.22 -2.82 16.77
C VAL A 68 22.21 -2.46 17.85
N LEU A 69 21.64 -1.25 17.80
CA LEU A 69 20.58 -0.84 18.75
C LEU A 69 19.31 -1.68 18.58
N GLY A 70 19.01 -2.14 17.36
CA GLY A 70 17.88 -3.02 17.05
C GLY A 70 18.00 -4.43 17.63
N PHE A 71 19.23 -4.89 17.95
CA PHE A 71 19.44 -6.19 18.62
C PHE A 71 19.23 -6.15 20.15
N VAL A 72 19.00 -4.97 20.73
CA VAL A 72 18.76 -4.86 22.17
C VAL A 72 17.28 -5.13 22.47
N ASP A 73 16.95 -6.33 22.88
CA ASP A 73 15.57 -6.78 23.10
C ASP A 73 14.91 -6.26 24.40
N ASP A 74 15.69 -5.73 25.33
CA ASP A 74 15.17 -5.22 26.61
C ASP A 74 14.94 -3.71 26.56
N ALA A 75 13.69 -3.30 26.71
CA ALA A 75 13.28 -1.90 26.71
C ALA A 75 13.96 -1.06 27.81
N GLN A 76 14.24 -1.67 29.00
CA GLN A 76 14.93 -0.97 30.07
C GLN A 76 16.42 -0.79 29.75
N ALA A 77 17.04 -1.76 29.08
CA ALA A 77 18.42 -1.63 28.60
C ALA A 77 18.52 -0.52 27.55
N LEU A 78 17.60 -0.46 26.57
CA LEU A 78 17.51 0.65 25.60
C LEU A 78 17.35 2.00 26.28
N LYS A 79 16.47 2.09 27.31
CA LYS A 79 16.33 3.30 28.11
C LYS A 79 17.64 3.70 28.77
N ASN A 80 18.30 2.78 29.46
CA ASN A 80 19.56 3.04 30.15
C ASN A 80 20.64 3.48 29.16
N LEU A 81 20.71 2.84 28.00
CA LEU A 81 21.62 3.19 26.93
C LEU A 81 21.35 4.61 26.38
N SER A 82 20.07 4.99 26.25
CA SER A 82 19.72 6.36 25.83
C SER A 82 20.19 7.44 26.78
N HIS A 83 20.44 7.11 28.04
CA HIS A 83 20.95 8.06 29.04
C HIS A 83 22.47 8.06 29.16
N ALA A 84 23.18 7.19 28.43
CA ALA A 84 24.63 7.09 28.49
C ALA A 84 25.34 8.27 27.75
N SER A 85 24.76 8.77 26.67
CA SER A 85 25.28 9.93 25.94
C SER A 85 24.19 10.68 25.17
N ARG A 86 24.47 11.95 24.81
CA ARG A 86 23.58 12.75 23.96
C ARG A 86 23.30 12.09 22.61
N VAL A 87 24.30 11.45 22.05
CA VAL A 87 24.21 10.79 20.76
C VAL A 87 23.30 9.59 20.83
N LEU A 88 23.52 8.70 21.80
CA LEU A 88 22.65 7.55 22.01
C LEU A 88 21.23 7.98 22.37
N TYR A 89 21.08 9.10 23.09
CA TYR A 89 19.75 9.67 23.33
C TYR A 89 19.06 10.08 22.02
N ALA A 90 19.78 10.73 21.10
CA ALA A 90 19.25 11.17 19.82
C ALA A 90 18.77 9.99 18.96
N TYR A 91 19.56 8.91 18.86
CA TYR A 91 19.16 7.71 18.12
C TYR A 91 18.00 6.97 18.77
N LEU A 92 18.04 6.83 20.11
CA LEU A 92 17.00 6.12 20.87
C LEU A 92 15.77 6.98 21.19
N TYR A 93 15.73 8.21 20.71
CA TYR A 93 14.53 9.04 20.70
C TYR A 93 13.60 8.73 19.52
N ASP A 94 14.09 8.03 18.50
CA ASP A 94 13.33 7.67 17.31
C ASP A 94 12.18 6.71 17.69
N GLU A 95 10.95 7.12 17.40
CA GLU A 95 9.73 6.35 17.66
C GLU A 95 9.67 5.05 16.83
N GLU A 96 10.24 5.03 15.63
CA GLU A 96 10.21 3.84 14.77
C GLU A 96 11.02 2.67 15.38
N LEU A 97 12.12 2.97 16.09
CA LEU A 97 12.86 1.94 16.80
C LEU A 97 12.01 1.29 17.90
N TRP A 98 11.28 2.08 18.68
CA TRP A 98 10.41 1.58 19.75
C TRP A 98 9.18 0.87 19.19
N LYS A 99 8.61 1.36 18.10
CA LYS A 99 7.52 0.71 17.36
C LYS A 99 7.97 -0.67 16.86
N LYS A 100 9.12 -0.75 16.19
CA LYS A 100 9.70 -2.01 15.73
C LYS A 100 9.92 -2.99 16.87
N HIS A 101 10.53 -2.53 17.97
CA HIS A 101 10.75 -3.35 19.17
C HIS A 101 9.44 -3.96 19.70
N TYR A 102 8.38 -3.16 19.81
CA TYR A 102 7.08 -3.65 20.29
C TYR A 102 6.43 -4.61 19.28
N THR A 103 6.39 -4.23 18.02
CA THR A 103 5.69 -5.01 16.98
C THR A 103 6.35 -6.37 16.74
N GLN A 104 7.67 -6.44 16.70
CA GLN A 104 8.41 -7.71 16.57
C GLN A 104 8.13 -8.63 17.75
N LYS A 105 8.14 -8.09 18.98
CA LYS A 105 7.83 -8.88 20.17
C LYS A 105 6.37 -9.36 20.18
N ALA A 106 5.44 -8.50 19.79
CA ALA A 106 4.02 -8.85 19.70
C ALA A 106 3.78 -9.96 18.66
N GLN A 107 4.40 -9.86 17.48
CA GLN A 107 4.30 -10.89 16.45
C GLN A 107 4.95 -12.22 16.86
N ALA A 108 6.11 -12.18 17.53
CA ALA A 108 6.74 -13.40 18.03
C ALA A 108 5.84 -14.13 19.04
N GLN A 109 5.25 -13.38 19.98
CA GLN A 109 4.32 -13.95 20.96
C GLN A 109 3.03 -14.48 20.32
N GLU A 110 2.49 -13.78 19.33
CA GLU A 110 1.32 -14.24 18.58
C GLU A 110 1.59 -15.58 17.87
N LYS A 111 2.77 -15.75 17.25
CA LYS A 111 3.20 -17.01 16.63
C LYS A 111 3.32 -18.16 17.64
N GLU A 112 3.72 -17.87 18.85
CA GLU A 112 3.81 -18.84 19.94
C GLU A 112 2.46 -19.10 20.63
N GLY A 113 1.38 -18.45 20.20
CA GLY A 113 0.06 -18.54 20.84
C GLY A 113 0.00 -17.83 22.20
N VAL A 114 0.93 -16.93 22.49
CA VAL A 114 1.01 -16.14 23.72
C VAL A 114 0.36 -14.79 23.50
N GLU A 115 -0.35 -14.27 24.50
CA GLU A 115 -0.92 -12.91 24.38
C GLU A 115 0.19 -11.86 24.20
N PRO A 116 0.02 -10.93 23.25
CA PRO A 116 0.95 -9.83 23.02
C PRO A 116 1.14 -8.98 24.27
N PRO A 117 2.28 -8.26 24.41
CA PRO A 117 2.54 -7.45 25.59
C PRO A 117 1.44 -6.40 25.76
N LYS A 118 0.84 -6.36 26.96
CA LYS A 118 -0.17 -5.34 27.29
C LYS A 118 0.48 -3.97 27.30
N ILE A 119 -0.07 -3.07 26.51
CA ILE A 119 0.37 -1.69 26.42
C ILE A 119 -0.79 -0.75 26.77
N LYS A 120 -0.47 0.35 27.44
CA LYS A 120 -1.38 1.49 27.61
C LYS A 120 -0.81 2.64 26.81
N TRP A 121 -1.57 3.15 25.86
CA TRP A 121 -1.08 4.22 25.02
C TRP A 121 -0.87 5.52 25.81
N ARG A 122 0.30 6.14 25.65
CA ARG A 122 0.72 7.36 26.38
C ARG A 122 1.14 8.49 25.42
N GLY A 123 0.79 8.36 24.14
CA GLY A 123 1.04 9.35 23.10
C GLY A 123 2.36 9.20 22.35
N SER A 124 3.17 8.20 22.71
CA SER A 124 4.34 7.76 21.96
C SER A 124 4.68 6.30 22.29
N TRP A 125 5.35 5.60 21.38
CA TRP A 125 5.78 4.23 21.58
C TRP A 125 6.72 4.10 22.77
N ARG A 126 7.74 4.96 22.82
CA ARG A 126 8.73 4.98 23.91
C ARG A 126 8.08 5.16 25.29
N LEU A 127 7.20 6.15 25.45
CA LEU A 127 6.50 6.37 26.70
C LEU A 127 5.58 5.20 27.08
N SER A 128 4.89 4.66 26.12
CA SER A 128 3.93 3.57 26.31
C SER A 128 4.62 2.27 26.72
N ILE A 129 5.73 1.91 26.06
CA ILE A 129 6.52 0.71 26.37
C ILE A 129 7.18 0.83 27.73
N LEU A 130 7.75 1.99 28.05
CA LEU A 130 8.43 2.23 29.32
C LEU A 130 7.47 2.57 30.48
N GLY A 131 6.18 2.74 30.20
CA GLY A 131 5.20 3.12 31.21
C GLY A 131 5.37 4.54 31.77
N LEU A 132 6.05 5.43 31.05
CA LEU A 132 6.38 6.79 31.49
C LEU A 132 5.28 7.78 31.13
N ASP A 133 5.10 8.82 31.93
CA ASP A 133 4.20 9.92 31.62
C ASP A 133 4.91 10.98 30.76
N ALA A 134 4.12 11.72 29.97
CA ALA A 134 4.63 12.71 29.03
C ALA A 134 5.48 13.84 29.67
N GLN A 135 5.31 14.08 30.97
CA GLN A 135 6.14 15.04 31.72
C GLN A 135 7.61 14.63 31.83
N TYR A 136 7.90 13.33 31.67
CA TYR A 136 9.27 12.79 31.69
C TYR A 136 9.92 12.75 30.30
N GLU A 137 9.25 13.26 29.27
CA GLU A 137 9.79 13.33 27.94
C GLU A 137 10.63 14.61 27.78
N ALA A 138 11.94 14.44 27.69
CA ALA A 138 12.79 15.52 27.26
C ALA A 138 12.59 15.73 25.76
N LYS A 139 12.03 16.88 25.36
CA LYS A 139 11.92 17.25 23.97
C LYS A 139 13.24 17.84 23.48
N PRO A 140 13.87 17.24 22.45
CA PRO A 140 15.03 17.89 21.84
C PRO A 140 14.59 19.24 21.25
N GLN A 141 15.35 20.28 21.58
CA GLN A 141 15.18 21.59 20.93
C GLN A 141 16.04 21.60 19.66
N ILE A 142 15.39 21.37 18.52
CA ILE A 142 16.04 21.33 17.22
C ILE A 142 15.48 22.47 16.39
N PRO A 143 16.34 23.35 15.85
CA PRO A 143 15.88 24.39 14.94
C PRO A 143 15.14 23.78 13.75
N GLY A 144 13.90 24.24 13.52
CA GLY A 144 13.08 23.75 12.42
C GLY A 144 12.49 22.34 12.59
N ASN A 145 12.50 21.78 13.81
CA ASN A 145 12.03 20.40 14.08
C ASN A 145 12.74 19.32 13.24
N MET A 146 13.98 19.55 12.84
CA MET A 146 14.72 18.62 11.99
C MET A 146 15.86 17.96 12.73
N LEU A 147 15.75 16.66 12.89
CA LEU A 147 16.88 15.78 13.08
C LEU A 147 17.03 14.96 11.79
N CYS A 148 18.03 15.28 10.99
CA CYS A 148 18.21 14.68 9.70
C CYS A 148 19.69 14.32 9.52
N SER A 149 19.96 13.06 9.19
CA SER A 149 21.28 12.64 8.73
C SER A 149 21.20 12.22 7.25
N ASP A 150 22.35 12.15 6.60
CA ASP A 150 22.42 11.68 5.20
C ASP A 150 22.00 10.22 5.06
N VAL A 151 22.04 9.47 6.15
CA VAL A 151 21.71 8.06 6.25
C VAL A 151 20.29 7.85 6.77
N LEU A 152 19.96 8.55 7.84
CA LEU A 152 18.63 8.63 8.40
C LEU A 152 17.92 9.82 7.77
N PHE A 153 17.49 9.69 6.55
CA PHE A 153 16.54 10.62 5.98
C PHE A 153 15.17 10.38 6.62
N ARG A 154 15.14 10.43 7.96
CA ARG A 154 13.94 10.40 8.78
C ARG A 154 13.91 11.66 9.60
N PRO A 155 13.56 12.77 8.97
CA PRO A 155 13.39 13.98 9.74
C PRO A 155 12.25 13.75 10.74
N PHE A 156 12.43 14.22 11.97
CA PHE A 156 11.31 14.40 12.91
C PHE A 156 10.10 15.08 12.27
N GLN A 157 10.34 15.77 11.19
CA GLN A 157 9.33 16.41 10.37
C GLN A 157 8.39 15.44 9.69
N CYS A 158 8.83 14.23 9.35
CA CYS A 158 7.94 13.24 8.73
C CYS A 158 6.78 12.87 9.67
N SER A 159 7.02 12.84 10.97
CA SER A 159 5.97 12.58 11.96
C SER A 159 4.99 13.74 12.17
N GLN A 160 5.29 14.92 11.66
CA GLN A 160 4.53 16.16 11.87
C GLN A 160 4.16 16.84 10.56
N VAL A 161 4.18 16.11 9.45
CA VAL A 161 3.81 16.67 8.14
C VAL A 161 2.36 17.11 8.16
N ASP A 162 2.15 18.39 7.90
CA ASP A 162 0.82 18.94 7.69
C ASP A 162 0.44 18.84 6.21
N TYR A 163 -0.16 17.73 5.84
CA TYR A 163 -0.64 17.53 4.47
C TYR A 163 -1.70 18.55 4.04
N THR A 164 -2.46 19.09 4.98
CA THR A 164 -3.46 20.10 4.67
C THR A 164 -2.78 21.38 4.16
N SER A 165 -1.66 21.76 4.75
CA SER A 165 -0.86 22.89 4.25
C SER A 165 -0.16 22.60 2.94
N ILE A 166 0.39 21.39 2.76
CA ILE A 166 1.06 21.00 1.51
C ILE A 166 0.08 20.96 0.35
N PHE A 167 -1.07 20.34 0.54
CA PHE A 167 -2.08 20.12 -0.50
C PHE A 167 -3.20 21.15 -0.50
N TRP A 168 -3.02 22.30 0.18
CA TRP A 168 -4.07 23.31 0.38
C TRP A 168 -4.76 23.74 -0.92
N ARG A 169 -3.99 23.86 -2.01
CA ARG A 169 -4.51 24.24 -3.32
C ARG A 169 -5.39 23.15 -3.92
N VAL A 170 -4.90 21.91 -3.93
CA VAL A 170 -5.65 20.74 -4.40
C VAL A 170 -6.93 20.57 -3.60
N ILE A 171 -6.85 20.72 -2.26
CA ILE A 171 -7.99 20.62 -1.36
C ILE A 171 -9.06 21.65 -1.72
N LYS A 172 -8.68 22.92 -1.89
CA LYS A 172 -9.65 23.97 -2.26
C LYS A 172 -10.30 23.74 -3.61
N GLU A 173 -9.54 23.33 -4.60
CA GLU A 173 -10.06 23.04 -5.93
C GLU A 173 -11.02 21.84 -5.90
N GLU A 174 -10.68 20.79 -5.13
CA GLU A 174 -11.51 19.61 -4.97
C GLU A 174 -12.78 19.87 -4.14
N GLU A 175 -12.71 20.72 -3.11
CA GLU A 175 -13.89 21.16 -2.35
C GLU A 175 -14.93 21.89 -3.23
N LEU A 176 -14.47 22.74 -4.14
CA LEU A 176 -15.35 23.39 -5.11
C LEU A 176 -15.97 22.36 -6.06
N TYR A 177 -15.16 21.48 -6.63
CA TYR A 177 -15.61 20.46 -7.55
C TYR A 177 -16.61 19.47 -6.90
N HIS A 178 -16.34 19.05 -5.65
CA HIS A 178 -17.25 18.21 -4.87
C HIS A 178 -18.62 18.89 -4.70
N ARG A 179 -18.63 20.14 -4.25
CA ARG A 179 -19.88 20.92 -4.06
C ARG A 179 -20.66 21.04 -5.36
N ASP A 180 -19.98 21.37 -6.44
CA ASP A 180 -20.63 21.59 -7.75
C ASP A 180 -21.18 20.26 -8.31
N SER A 181 -20.49 19.13 -8.11
CA SER A 181 -20.96 17.81 -8.54
C SER A 181 -22.21 17.33 -7.79
N LEU A 182 -22.38 17.70 -6.52
CA LEU A 182 -23.59 17.40 -5.76
C LEU A 182 -24.78 18.26 -6.17
N ALA A 183 -24.52 19.47 -6.69
CA ALA A 183 -25.57 20.42 -7.10
C ALA A 183 -26.17 20.09 -8.46
N THR A 184 -25.39 19.55 -9.40
CA THR A 184 -25.79 19.38 -10.80
C THR A 184 -26.42 18.04 -11.13
N GLN A 185 -26.15 16.98 -10.38
CA GLN A 185 -26.56 15.59 -10.65
C GLN A 185 -26.26 15.09 -12.09
N GLU A 186 -25.49 15.84 -12.83
CA GLU A 186 -25.01 15.48 -14.17
C GLU A 186 -23.49 15.29 -14.13
N PRO A 187 -22.95 14.42 -14.98
CA PRO A 187 -21.51 14.29 -15.10
C PRO A 187 -20.89 15.64 -15.49
N LEU A 188 -19.97 16.14 -14.68
CA LEU A 188 -19.23 17.37 -14.99
C LEU A 188 -18.12 17.08 -16.02
N ASP A 189 -18.52 16.62 -17.22
CA ASP A 189 -17.59 16.11 -18.23
C ASP A 189 -16.86 17.21 -19.02
N GLU A 190 -17.32 18.45 -18.95
CA GLU A 190 -16.95 19.35 -20.03
C GLU A 190 -15.62 20.06 -19.93
N VAL A 191 -15.01 20.21 -18.77
CA VAL A 191 -13.68 20.86 -18.69
C VAL A 191 -12.96 20.49 -17.39
N LEU A 192 -12.63 19.22 -17.21
CA LEU A 192 -11.69 18.88 -16.15
C LEU A 192 -10.27 19.30 -16.52
N PRO A 193 -9.55 20.00 -15.66
CA PRO A 193 -8.12 20.15 -15.82
C PRO A 193 -7.48 18.77 -16.01
N SER A 194 -6.55 18.64 -16.94
CA SER A 194 -5.83 17.38 -17.16
C SER A 194 -5.26 16.89 -15.81
N GLY A 195 -5.45 15.61 -15.49
CA GLY A 195 -4.95 15.02 -14.26
C GLY A 195 -5.92 15.00 -13.07
N ARG A 196 -7.16 15.43 -13.23
CA ARG A 196 -8.19 15.32 -12.18
C ARG A 196 -9.02 14.06 -12.34
N ILE A 197 -9.38 13.41 -11.20
CA ILE A 197 -10.30 12.26 -11.21
C ILE A 197 -11.74 12.76 -11.36
N PRO A 198 -12.49 12.27 -12.39
CA PRO A 198 -13.86 12.72 -12.63
C PRO A 198 -14.84 12.25 -11.55
N ARG A 199 -15.90 13.04 -11.32
CA ARG A 199 -17.02 12.72 -10.43
C ARG A 199 -18.25 12.33 -11.25
N LEU A 200 -18.85 11.18 -10.90
CA LEU A 200 -20.00 10.61 -11.58
C LEU A 200 -21.14 10.39 -10.58
N PRO A 201 -22.33 10.96 -10.80
CA PRO A 201 -23.48 10.60 -9.98
C PRO A 201 -23.82 9.12 -10.07
N GLU A 202 -24.07 8.45 -8.93
CA GLU A 202 -24.48 7.03 -8.90
C GLU A 202 -25.71 6.78 -9.77
N SER A 203 -26.64 7.74 -9.82
CA SER A 203 -27.87 7.68 -10.64
C SER A 203 -27.63 7.64 -12.14
N SER A 204 -26.54 8.20 -12.62
CA SER A 204 -26.18 8.22 -14.05
C SER A 204 -25.30 7.03 -14.46
N LEU A 205 -24.77 6.29 -13.49
CA LEU A 205 -23.82 5.22 -13.71
C LEU A 205 -24.55 3.87 -13.88
N THR A 206 -25.10 3.62 -15.06
CA THR A 206 -25.68 2.31 -15.39
C THR A 206 -24.57 1.27 -15.65
N GLN A 207 -24.91 -0.03 -15.57
CA GLN A 207 -23.96 -1.10 -15.90
C GLN A 207 -23.39 -0.96 -17.31
N GLU A 208 -24.21 -0.55 -18.29
CA GLU A 208 -23.78 -0.35 -19.66
C GLU A 208 -22.76 0.79 -19.78
N VAL A 209 -23.01 1.92 -19.11
CA VAL A 209 -22.11 3.08 -19.06
C VAL A 209 -20.80 2.70 -18.38
N PHE A 210 -20.86 1.97 -17.28
CA PHE A 210 -19.68 1.47 -16.58
C PHE A 210 -18.86 0.55 -17.49
N ASP A 211 -19.48 -0.46 -18.07
CA ASP A 211 -18.79 -1.47 -18.90
C ASP A 211 -18.11 -0.84 -20.12
N LYS A 212 -18.76 0.11 -20.80
CA LYS A 212 -18.25 0.72 -22.03
C LYS A 212 -17.21 1.81 -21.79
N SER A 213 -17.39 2.63 -20.76
CA SER A 213 -16.66 3.90 -20.66
C SER A 213 -15.76 4.01 -19.42
N TRP A 214 -16.11 3.35 -18.31
CA TRP A 214 -15.50 3.62 -17.02
C TRP A 214 -14.80 2.43 -16.36
N SER A 215 -15.04 1.21 -16.82
CA SER A 215 -14.45 0.01 -16.19
C SER A 215 -12.91 -0.03 -16.18
N ASN A 216 -12.23 0.82 -16.95
CA ASN A 216 -10.77 0.93 -17.04
C ASN A 216 -10.22 2.31 -16.64
N LYS A 217 -11.05 3.18 -16.09
CA LYS A 217 -10.67 4.53 -15.68
C LYS A 217 -11.12 4.79 -14.26
N PRO A 218 -10.31 5.44 -13.43
CA PRO A 218 -10.74 5.82 -12.09
C PRO A 218 -11.80 6.91 -12.14
N PHE A 219 -12.72 6.87 -11.21
CA PHE A 219 -13.70 7.92 -10.99
C PHE A 219 -14.15 7.95 -9.53
N ILE A 220 -14.70 9.07 -9.10
CA ILE A 220 -15.34 9.25 -7.81
C ILE A 220 -16.85 9.20 -8.03
N MET A 221 -17.52 8.22 -7.46
CA MET A 221 -18.97 8.12 -7.48
C MET A 221 -19.56 9.02 -6.39
N THR A 222 -20.51 9.85 -6.75
CA THR A 222 -21.21 10.76 -5.84
C THR A 222 -22.66 10.36 -5.64
N ASN A 223 -23.20 10.62 -4.47
CA ASN A 223 -24.62 10.44 -4.18
C ASN A 223 -25.10 11.59 -3.27
N SER A 224 -26.23 12.19 -3.61
CA SER A 224 -26.85 13.27 -2.81
C SER A 224 -27.62 12.76 -1.60
N ASP A 225 -27.90 11.45 -1.51
CA ASP A 225 -28.53 10.82 -0.37
C ASP A 225 -27.50 10.57 0.74
N SER A 226 -27.59 11.33 1.82
CA SER A 226 -26.70 11.18 2.98
C SER A 226 -26.86 9.82 3.71
N SER A 227 -27.94 9.08 3.45
CA SER A 227 -28.18 7.75 4.02
C SER A 227 -27.62 6.62 3.16
N ARG A 228 -26.99 6.95 2.01
CA ARG A 228 -26.44 5.95 1.08
C ARG A 228 -25.45 4.98 1.73
N TRP A 229 -24.65 5.51 2.66
CA TRP A 229 -23.65 4.75 3.39
C TRP A 229 -23.96 4.67 4.88
N PRO A 230 -23.53 3.61 5.57
CA PRO A 230 -23.77 3.48 7.01
C PRO A 230 -23.01 4.57 7.81
N HIS A 231 -23.59 4.98 8.92
CA HIS A 231 -22.95 5.94 9.84
C HIS A 231 -21.97 5.22 10.78
N TRP A 232 -20.82 4.86 10.26
CA TRP A 232 -19.73 4.23 11.03
C TRP A 232 -18.62 5.24 11.31
N ASP A 233 -18.87 6.17 12.19
CA ASP A 233 -17.79 6.96 12.76
C ASP A 233 -17.09 6.20 13.91
N LEU A 234 -15.94 6.70 14.35
CA LEU A 234 -15.16 6.04 15.40
C LEU A 234 -15.95 5.93 16.72
N ALA A 235 -16.80 6.91 17.06
CA ALA A 235 -17.60 6.89 18.27
C ALA A 235 -18.66 5.78 18.23
N ALA A 236 -19.42 5.69 17.14
CA ALA A 236 -20.41 4.65 16.93
C ALA A 236 -19.78 3.23 16.91
N LEU A 237 -18.60 3.10 16.32
CA LEU A 237 -17.86 1.82 16.32
C LEU A 237 -17.34 1.46 17.72
N LEU A 238 -16.89 2.44 18.50
CA LEU A 238 -16.45 2.21 19.89
C LEU A 238 -17.61 1.80 20.81
N GLU A 239 -18.80 2.39 20.67
CA GLU A 239 -19.97 1.99 21.44
C GLU A 239 -20.31 0.51 21.25
N ARG A 240 -20.05 -0.03 20.07
CA ARG A 240 -20.42 -1.41 19.69
C ARG A 240 -19.29 -2.42 19.86
N PHE A 241 -18.05 -1.99 19.61
CA PHE A 241 -16.90 -2.89 19.38
C PHE A 241 -15.63 -2.49 20.13
N ALA A 242 -15.72 -1.72 21.21
CA ALA A 242 -14.55 -1.21 21.96
C ALA A 242 -13.52 -2.29 22.30
N ASP A 243 -13.99 -3.47 22.71
CA ASP A 243 -13.14 -4.59 23.16
C ASP A 243 -12.84 -5.62 22.04
N VAL A 244 -13.38 -5.43 20.85
CA VAL A 244 -13.07 -6.29 19.70
C VAL A 244 -11.67 -5.98 19.23
N LYS A 245 -10.85 -7.03 19.07
CA LYS A 245 -9.52 -6.91 18.47
C LYS A 245 -9.67 -6.80 16.95
N PHE A 246 -9.01 -5.82 16.40
CA PHE A 246 -8.86 -5.59 14.97
C PHE A 246 -7.39 -5.68 14.60
N ARG A 247 -7.08 -5.95 13.34
CA ARG A 247 -5.70 -5.89 12.84
C ARG A 247 -5.35 -4.46 12.42
N GLN A 248 -4.25 -3.97 13.00
CA GLN A 248 -3.59 -2.72 12.61
C GLN A 248 -2.18 -3.07 12.11
N GLU A 249 -2.08 -3.41 10.82
CA GLU A 249 -0.82 -3.90 10.21
C GLU A 249 -0.15 -5.01 11.04
N ALA A 250 0.89 -4.66 11.77
CA ALA A 250 1.71 -5.60 12.54
C ALA A 250 1.15 -6.01 13.90
N VAL A 251 0.04 -5.44 14.36
CA VAL A 251 -0.52 -5.69 15.70
C VAL A 251 -2.02 -5.98 15.66
N GLN A 252 -2.52 -6.65 16.71
CA GLN A 252 -3.96 -6.87 16.94
C GLN A 252 -4.38 -6.24 18.27
N TRP A 253 -4.95 -5.04 18.19
CA TRP A 253 -5.39 -4.30 19.36
C TRP A 253 -6.91 -4.20 19.45
N PRO A 254 -7.48 -4.11 20.66
CA PRO A 254 -8.86 -3.68 20.85
C PRO A 254 -9.07 -2.28 20.25
N LEU A 255 -10.25 -2.03 19.71
CA LEU A 255 -10.56 -0.72 19.12
C LEU A 255 -10.39 0.42 20.12
N SER A 256 -10.68 0.18 21.40
CA SER A 256 -10.48 1.15 22.50
C SER A 256 -9.01 1.56 22.69
N LEU A 257 -8.06 0.66 22.50
CA LEU A 257 -6.63 1.01 22.53
C LEU A 257 -6.22 1.73 21.26
N TYR A 258 -6.68 1.23 20.10
CA TYR A 258 -6.38 1.86 18.82
C TYR A 258 -6.93 3.29 18.74
N SER A 259 -8.10 3.56 19.31
CA SER A 259 -8.65 4.92 19.36
C SER A 259 -7.79 5.89 20.17
N GLN A 260 -7.16 5.44 21.26
CA GLN A 260 -6.21 6.24 22.02
C GLN A 260 -4.95 6.56 21.20
N TYR A 261 -4.49 5.59 20.41
CA TYR A 261 -3.39 5.75 19.48
C TYR A 261 -3.75 6.75 18.36
N LEU A 262 -4.93 6.62 17.73
CA LEU A 262 -5.40 7.53 16.69
C LEU A 262 -5.42 8.99 17.18
N ALA A 263 -5.98 9.21 18.38
CA ALA A 263 -6.09 10.54 18.95
C ALA A 263 -4.74 11.21 19.23
N LYS A 264 -3.68 10.43 19.44
CA LYS A 264 -2.37 10.98 19.76
C LYS A 264 -1.27 10.01 19.37
N ASN A 265 -0.76 10.10 18.17
CA ASN A 265 0.43 9.39 17.70
C ASN A 265 1.44 10.36 17.08
N ARG A 266 2.68 9.94 16.97
CA ARG A 266 3.78 10.72 16.39
C ARG A 266 4.47 9.97 15.26
N ASP A 267 3.89 8.88 14.85
CA ASP A 267 4.49 8.01 13.83
C ASP A 267 4.61 8.77 12.50
N GLU A 268 5.70 8.55 11.82
CA GLU A 268 5.88 8.95 10.43
C GLU A 268 4.84 8.26 9.55
N SER A 269 4.70 6.94 9.74
CA SER A 269 3.66 6.12 9.13
C SER A 269 2.75 5.58 10.24
N PRO A 270 1.66 6.28 10.56
CA PRO A 270 0.74 5.81 11.58
C PRO A 270 0.14 4.46 11.23
N LEU A 271 -0.03 3.60 12.24
CA LEU A 271 -0.70 2.31 12.08
C LEU A 271 -2.04 2.50 11.39
N TYR A 272 -2.30 1.68 10.38
CA TYR A 272 -3.51 1.72 9.59
C TYR A 272 -4.30 0.43 9.81
N LEU A 273 -5.56 0.55 10.23
CA LEU A 273 -6.43 -0.59 10.46
C LEU A 273 -7.03 -1.04 9.13
N PHE A 274 -6.76 -2.30 8.78
CA PHE A 274 -7.41 -3.03 7.71
C PHE A 274 -7.98 -4.31 8.30
N ASP A 275 -9.29 -4.42 8.38
CA ASP A 275 -9.93 -5.59 8.98
C ASP A 275 -11.09 -6.12 8.13
N CYS A 276 -11.08 -7.43 7.92
CA CYS A 276 -12.12 -8.13 7.15
C CYS A 276 -12.74 -9.31 7.91
N ASN A 277 -12.05 -9.79 8.96
CA ASN A 277 -12.36 -11.07 9.61
C ASN A 277 -12.81 -10.95 11.07
N SER A 278 -12.74 -9.77 11.69
CA SER A 278 -13.19 -9.58 13.07
C SER A 278 -14.68 -9.90 13.25
N LYS A 279 -15.05 -10.16 14.50
CA LYS A 279 -16.47 -10.32 14.87
C LYS A 279 -17.30 -9.08 14.51
N ALA A 280 -16.70 -7.90 14.53
CA ALA A 280 -17.35 -6.67 14.10
C ALA A 280 -17.69 -6.72 12.61
N MET A 281 -16.74 -7.10 11.75
CA MET A 281 -16.97 -7.17 10.30
C MET A 281 -18.04 -8.18 9.92
N GLN A 282 -18.21 -9.28 10.65
CA GLN A 282 -19.31 -10.22 10.43
C GLN A 282 -20.69 -9.56 10.57
N THR A 283 -20.82 -8.60 11.50
CA THR A 283 -22.06 -7.83 11.68
C THR A 283 -22.15 -6.70 10.65
N LEU A 284 -21.08 -5.94 10.48
CA LEU A 284 -21.05 -4.75 9.63
C LEU A 284 -21.29 -5.06 8.15
N LYS A 285 -20.92 -6.25 7.67
CA LYS A 285 -21.16 -6.68 6.27
C LYS A 285 -22.64 -6.67 5.87
N SER A 286 -23.56 -6.75 6.82
CA SER A 286 -25.01 -6.71 6.55
C SER A 286 -25.62 -5.30 6.56
N GLU A 287 -24.83 -4.26 6.92
CA GLU A 287 -25.34 -2.91 7.13
C GLU A 287 -25.14 -1.99 5.91
N TYR A 288 -24.54 -2.47 4.84
CA TYR A 288 -24.34 -1.68 3.63
C TYR A 288 -24.78 -2.45 2.38
N VAL A 289 -25.08 -1.68 1.35
CA VAL A 289 -25.42 -2.24 0.03
C VAL A 289 -24.32 -1.85 -0.97
N VAL A 290 -23.77 -2.86 -1.63
CA VAL A 290 -22.78 -2.64 -2.71
C VAL A 290 -23.47 -1.89 -3.86
N PRO A 291 -22.85 -0.83 -4.41
CA PRO A 291 -23.38 -0.13 -5.58
C PRO A 291 -23.70 -1.09 -6.74
N GLU A 292 -24.80 -0.85 -7.44
CA GLU A 292 -25.32 -1.78 -8.45
C GLU A 292 -24.26 -2.16 -9.49
N VAL A 293 -23.50 -1.18 -9.97
CA VAL A 293 -22.46 -1.37 -10.98
C VAL A 293 -21.26 -2.22 -10.52
N PHE A 294 -21.08 -2.41 -9.21
CA PHE A 294 -20.02 -3.22 -8.62
C PHE A 294 -20.54 -4.61 -8.15
N GLN A 295 -21.83 -4.90 -8.33
CA GLN A 295 -22.43 -6.18 -7.92
C GLN A 295 -22.08 -7.34 -8.86
N LYS A 296 -21.78 -7.05 -10.15
CA LYS A 296 -21.35 -8.06 -11.12
C LYS A 296 -19.88 -8.41 -10.91
N ASP A 297 -19.65 -9.32 -10.00
CA ASP A 297 -18.34 -9.72 -9.53
C ASP A 297 -18.08 -11.19 -9.88
N ALA A 298 -17.10 -11.43 -10.76
CA ALA A 298 -16.76 -12.78 -11.20
C ALA A 298 -16.13 -13.63 -10.09
N PHE A 299 -15.47 -13.00 -9.09
CA PHE A 299 -14.87 -13.75 -7.97
C PHE A 299 -15.88 -14.31 -6.97
N LYS A 300 -17.16 -13.94 -7.07
CA LYS A 300 -18.20 -14.56 -6.25
C LYS A 300 -18.30 -16.08 -6.44
N VAL A 301 -17.88 -16.62 -7.58
CA VAL A 301 -17.90 -18.06 -7.85
C VAL A 301 -16.95 -18.86 -6.96
N PHE A 302 -15.93 -18.22 -6.36
CA PHE A 302 -15.01 -18.86 -5.43
C PHE A 302 -15.64 -19.16 -4.06
N GLU A 303 -16.74 -18.49 -3.71
CA GLU A 303 -17.45 -18.68 -2.44
C GLU A 303 -16.52 -18.69 -1.22
N LYS A 304 -16.38 -19.86 -0.54
CA LYS A 304 -15.54 -19.99 0.66
C LYS A 304 -14.04 -19.86 0.39
N CYS A 305 -13.58 -20.26 -0.80
CA CYS A 305 -12.17 -20.13 -1.15
C CYS A 305 -11.80 -18.76 -1.76
N ARG A 306 -12.76 -17.85 -1.81
CA ARG A 306 -12.50 -16.47 -2.25
C ARG A 306 -11.51 -15.78 -1.32
N PRO A 307 -10.49 -15.09 -1.84
CA PRO A 307 -9.64 -14.21 -1.03
C PRO A 307 -10.45 -13.17 -0.27
N ASP A 308 -9.93 -12.73 0.85
CA ASP A 308 -10.52 -11.61 1.59
C ASP A 308 -10.70 -10.41 0.67
N HIS A 309 -11.87 -9.76 0.72
CA HIS A 309 -12.25 -8.77 -0.31
C HIS A 309 -13.01 -7.56 0.20
N ALA A 310 -13.47 -7.56 1.43
CA ALA A 310 -14.25 -6.47 2.01
C ALA A 310 -13.68 -6.07 3.37
N TRP A 311 -13.18 -4.85 3.48
CA TRP A 311 -12.48 -4.36 4.66
C TRP A 311 -13.12 -3.10 5.23
N LEU A 312 -13.14 -3.04 6.56
CA LEU A 312 -13.22 -1.79 7.31
C LEU A 312 -11.80 -1.21 7.40
N ILE A 313 -11.67 0.04 7.05
CA ILE A 313 -10.40 0.76 7.10
C ILE A 313 -10.55 1.95 8.06
N ILE A 314 -9.68 2.04 9.06
CA ILE A 314 -9.63 3.18 9.98
C ILE A 314 -8.19 3.67 10.08
N GLY A 315 -7.98 4.96 9.92
CA GLY A 315 -6.66 5.55 10.04
C GLY A 315 -6.68 6.99 10.54
N SER A 316 -5.61 7.36 11.23
CA SER A 316 -5.42 8.75 11.61
C SER A 316 -5.00 9.60 10.42
N GLN A 317 -5.14 10.91 10.57
CA GLN A 317 -4.46 11.86 9.68
C GLN A 317 -3.00 11.43 9.48
N ARG A 318 -2.47 11.55 8.27
CA ARG A 318 -1.13 11.16 7.82
C ARG A 318 -0.94 9.67 7.53
N SER A 319 -1.81 8.78 8.01
CA SER A 319 -1.80 7.38 7.58
C SER A 319 -2.29 7.23 6.13
N GLY A 320 -2.12 6.07 5.55
CA GLY A 320 -2.54 5.77 4.19
C GLY A 320 -1.81 4.55 3.62
N SER A 321 -1.84 4.41 2.31
CA SER A 321 -1.16 3.34 1.60
C SER A 321 -0.18 3.91 0.58
N THR A 322 1.05 3.41 0.56
CA THR A 322 2.04 3.72 -0.49
C THR A 322 1.58 3.19 -1.85
N PHE A 323 2.28 3.56 -2.92
CA PHE A 323 1.93 3.07 -4.26
C PHE A 323 1.93 1.55 -4.34
N HIS A 324 0.80 1.03 -4.79
CA HIS A 324 0.59 -0.40 -5.02
C HIS A 324 -0.44 -0.61 -6.12
N LYS A 325 -0.55 -1.84 -6.59
CA LYS A 325 -1.66 -2.36 -7.39
C LYS A 325 -2.44 -3.35 -6.55
N ASP A 326 -3.75 -3.42 -6.75
CA ASP A 326 -4.57 -4.39 -6.03
C ASP A 326 -4.20 -5.83 -6.39
N PRO A 327 -4.27 -6.77 -5.43
CA PRO A 327 -3.88 -8.15 -5.65
C PRO A 327 -4.80 -8.85 -6.66
N ASN A 328 -4.27 -9.89 -7.32
CA ASN A 328 -5.00 -10.73 -8.28
C ASN A 328 -5.63 -9.95 -9.45
N CYS A 329 -5.10 -8.76 -9.77
CA CYS A 329 -5.66 -7.87 -10.79
C CYS A 329 -7.14 -7.55 -10.56
N THR A 330 -7.55 -7.40 -9.30
CA THR A 330 -8.90 -6.98 -8.94
C THR A 330 -9.07 -5.47 -9.17
N SER A 331 -10.30 -5.04 -9.40
CA SER A 331 -10.71 -3.65 -9.20
C SER A 331 -11.17 -3.47 -7.77
N ALA A 332 -11.18 -2.23 -7.29
CA ALA A 332 -11.71 -1.91 -5.97
C ALA A 332 -12.67 -0.73 -6.01
N TRP A 333 -13.55 -0.68 -5.02
CA TRP A 333 -14.25 0.53 -4.67
C TRP A 333 -13.98 0.85 -3.19
N ASN A 334 -13.89 2.14 -2.87
CA ASN A 334 -13.58 2.63 -1.53
C ASN A 334 -14.52 3.79 -1.17
N ALA A 335 -15.46 3.54 -0.28
CA ALA A 335 -16.39 4.54 0.21
C ALA A 335 -15.80 5.27 1.43
N ALA A 336 -15.60 6.57 1.32
CA ALA A 336 -15.20 7.41 2.45
C ALA A 336 -16.42 7.69 3.33
N LEU A 337 -16.43 7.14 4.55
CA LEU A 337 -17.52 7.35 5.52
C LEU A 337 -17.23 8.56 6.40
N VAL A 338 -15.98 8.72 6.80
CA VAL A 338 -15.47 9.82 7.61
C VAL A 338 -14.11 10.25 7.09
N GLY A 339 -13.83 11.54 7.12
CA GLY A 339 -12.54 12.11 6.73
C GLY A 339 -12.34 12.17 5.21
N ARG A 340 -11.35 12.97 4.81
CA ARG A 340 -10.97 13.17 3.41
C ARG A 340 -9.75 12.32 3.08
N LYS A 341 -9.74 11.73 1.89
CA LYS A 341 -8.62 10.94 1.38
C LYS A 341 -8.11 11.52 0.07
N LEU A 342 -6.83 11.83 0.01
CA LEU A 342 -6.14 12.19 -1.23
C LEU A 342 -5.73 10.92 -1.96
N TRP A 343 -6.02 10.85 -3.25
CA TRP A 343 -5.69 9.77 -4.16
C TRP A 343 -4.74 10.26 -5.23
N ILE A 344 -3.69 9.51 -5.47
CA ILE A 344 -2.75 9.73 -6.58
C ILE A 344 -2.70 8.43 -7.36
N MET A 345 -3.09 8.49 -8.64
CA MET A 345 -3.29 7.30 -9.47
C MET A 345 -2.54 7.42 -10.79
N LEU A 346 -1.95 6.32 -11.24
CA LEU A 346 -1.31 6.22 -12.55
C LEU A 346 -1.77 4.97 -13.31
N PRO A 347 -1.80 5.02 -14.66
CA PRO A 347 -2.15 3.86 -15.47
C PRO A 347 -1.21 2.67 -15.24
N PRO A 348 -1.66 1.44 -15.56
CA PRO A 348 -0.91 0.21 -15.31
C PRO A 348 0.51 0.18 -15.89
N ASP A 349 0.75 0.86 -17.00
CA ASP A 349 2.01 0.89 -17.74
C ASP A 349 2.93 2.06 -17.38
N VAL A 350 2.54 2.89 -16.41
CA VAL A 350 3.31 4.05 -15.96
C VAL A 350 3.74 3.85 -14.52
N VAL A 351 5.00 3.48 -14.32
CA VAL A 351 5.56 3.32 -12.97
C VAL A 351 5.61 4.68 -12.25
N PRO A 352 5.08 4.77 -11.01
CA PRO A 352 5.07 6.02 -10.27
C PRO A 352 6.49 6.54 -9.95
N PRO A 353 6.69 7.86 -9.88
CA PRO A 353 7.95 8.42 -9.40
C PRO A 353 8.34 7.88 -8.02
N GLY A 354 9.62 7.53 -7.85
CA GLY A 354 10.14 6.97 -6.60
C GLY A 354 9.79 5.51 -6.34
N VAL A 355 9.08 4.84 -7.25
CA VAL A 355 8.78 3.41 -7.20
C VAL A 355 9.66 2.66 -8.19
N SER A 356 10.16 1.52 -7.76
CA SER A 356 10.90 0.58 -8.60
C SER A 356 10.25 -0.78 -8.57
N THR A 357 10.28 -1.45 -9.70
CA THR A 357 9.80 -2.82 -9.85
C THR A 357 10.83 -3.66 -10.60
N ASP A 358 10.78 -4.97 -10.40
CA ASP A 358 11.36 -5.93 -11.32
C ASP A 358 10.55 -6.02 -12.63
N ASP A 359 11.00 -6.83 -13.58
CA ASP A 359 10.42 -6.89 -14.93
C ASP A 359 8.96 -7.39 -14.94
N ASP A 360 8.59 -8.27 -14.00
CA ASP A 360 7.23 -8.82 -13.88
C ASP A 360 6.40 -8.16 -12.77
N GLU A 361 6.93 -7.11 -12.14
CA GLU A 361 6.29 -6.37 -11.04
C GLU A 361 5.95 -7.26 -9.83
N SER A 362 6.75 -8.32 -9.58
CA SER A 362 6.59 -9.17 -8.40
C SER A 362 7.17 -8.52 -7.15
N GLU A 363 8.22 -7.74 -7.33
CA GLU A 363 8.82 -6.94 -6.27
C GLU A 363 8.58 -5.46 -6.54
N VAL A 364 7.94 -4.80 -5.59
CA VAL A 364 7.71 -3.35 -5.63
C VAL A 364 8.46 -2.71 -4.48
N THR A 365 9.44 -1.89 -4.83
CA THR A 365 10.17 -1.07 -3.87
C THR A 365 9.73 0.37 -3.97
N SER A 366 9.19 0.90 -2.90
CA SER A 366 8.84 2.31 -2.78
C SER A 366 9.64 2.96 -1.63
N PRO A 367 9.73 4.29 -1.57
CA PRO A 367 10.29 4.98 -0.41
C PRO A 367 9.61 4.53 0.88
N VAL A 368 10.31 4.72 1.99
CA VAL A 368 9.92 4.24 3.32
C VAL A 368 8.73 5.04 3.88
N GLY A 369 7.62 5.02 3.26
CA GLY A 369 6.41 5.67 3.75
C GLY A 369 6.00 6.89 2.95
N ILE A 370 4.76 7.32 3.21
CA ILE A 370 4.09 8.39 2.47
C ILE A 370 4.77 9.74 2.71
N ALA A 371 5.13 10.03 3.96
CA ALA A 371 5.73 11.31 4.32
C ALA A 371 7.07 11.51 3.61
N GLU A 372 7.92 10.49 3.61
CA GLU A 372 9.19 10.53 2.92
C GLU A 372 9.01 10.69 1.40
N TRP A 373 8.06 9.98 0.80
CA TRP A 373 7.75 10.11 -0.61
C TRP A 373 7.33 11.54 -1.00
N VAL A 374 6.45 12.15 -0.21
CA VAL A 374 6.00 13.53 -0.43
C VAL A 374 7.16 14.51 -0.21
N LEU A 375 7.89 14.38 0.89
CA LEU A 375 8.96 15.30 1.27
C LEU A 375 10.20 15.17 0.36
N SER A 376 10.41 14.02 -0.28
CA SER A 376 11.44 13.83 -1.29
C SER A 376 11.15 14.52 -2.63
N GLY A 377 9.94 15.07 -2.81
CA GLY A 377 9.52 15.81 -4.00
C GLY A 377 8.90 14.97 -5.11
N PHE A 378 8.71 13.67 -4.91
CA PHE A 378 8.09 12.79 -5.91
C PHE A 378 6.64 13.16 -6.23
N TYR A 379 5.94 13.83 -5.31
CA TYR A 379 4.63 14.41 -5.60
C TYR A 379 4.70 15.41 -6.76
N ASN A 380 5.71 16.29 -6.79
CA ASN A 380 5.88 17.26 -7.87
C ASN A 380 6.18 16.55 -9.20
N ASP A 381 6.94 15.46 -9.16
CA ASP A 381 7.22 14.65 -10.34
C ASP A 381 5.93 14.00 -10.86
N CYS A 382 5.03 13.56 -9.97
CA CYS A 382 3.69 13.07 -10.33
C CYS A 382 2.82 14.15 -10.97
N VAL A 383 2.75 15.34 -10.38
CA VAL A 383 1.93 16.45 -10.92
C VAL A 383 2.37 16.85 -12.32
N ASN A 384 3.68 16.75 -12.59
CA ASN A 384 4.24 17.03 -13.91
C ASN A 384 4.05 15.88 -14.91
N ASN A 385 3.58 14.71 -14.45
CA ASN A 385 3.26 13.58 -15.32
C ASN A 385 1.82 13.69 -15.82
N THR A 386 1.64 13.88 -17.11
CA THR A 386 0.33 14.06 -17.76
C THR A 386 -0.59 12.84 -17.61
N SER A 387 -0.04 11.67 -17.26
CA SER A 387 -0.80 10.44 -17.04
C SER A 387 -1.29 10.28 -15.61
N ALA A 388 -0.76 11.05 -14.65
CA ALA A 388 -1.19 11.00 -13.28
C ALA A 388 -2.56 11.63 -13.09
N GLN A 389 -3.39 10.99 -12.27
CA GLN A 389 -4.70 11.48 -11.87
C GLN A 389 -4.74 11.68 -10.37
N ILE A 390 -5.18 12.85 -9.93
CA ILE A 390 -5.22 13.24 -8.53
C ILE A 390 -6.64 13.69 -8.18
N GLY A 391 -7.13 13.25 -7.03
CA GLY A 391 -8.44 13.65 -6.53
C GLY A 391 -8.56 13.43 -5.03
N ILE A 392 -9.59 14.01 -4.42
CA ILE A 392 -9.90 13.85 -3.00
C ILE A 392 -11.32 13.31 -2.89
N THR A 393 -11.48 12.20 -2.15
CA THR A 393 -12.80 11.72 -1.74
C THR A 393 -13.20 12.39 -0.43
N PHE A 394 -14.44 12.86 -0.40
CA PHE A 394 -15.11 13.43 0.76
C PHE A 394 -16.06 12.40 1.38
N PRO A 395 -16.48 12.57 2.66
CA PRO A 395 -17.49 11.71 3.27
C PRO A 395 -18.74 11.58 2.39
N GLY A 396 -19.16 10.35 2.15
CA GLY A 396 -20.27 10.01 1.25
C GLY A 396 -19.88 9.68 -0.18
N GLU A 397 -18.66 9.98 -0.62
CA GLU A 397 -18.15 9.65 -1.94
C GLU A 397 -17.49 8.27 -1.98
N CYS A 398 -17.48 7.66 -3.16
CA CYS A 398 -16.88 6.35 -3.38
C CYS A 398 -15.90 6.38 -4.56
N MET A 399 -14.62 6.12 -4.29
CA MET A 399 -13.59 5.98 -5.32
C MET A 399 -13.71 4.61 -6.01
N TYR A 400 -13.65 4.58 -7.31
CA TYR A 400 -13.42 3.39 -8.11
C TYR A 400 -11.97 3.31 -8.56
N VAL A 401 -11.31 2.19 -8.25
CA VAL A 401 -9.94 1.88 -8.65
C VAL A 401 -10.00 0.75 -9.69
N PRO A 402 -9.65 1.00 -10.97
CA PRO A 402 -9.63 -0.05 -11.97
C PRO A 402 -8.49 -1.06 -11.74
N CYS A 403 -8.68 -2.28 -12.19
CA CYS A 403 -7.66 -3.32 -12.08
C CYS A 403 -6.32 -2.89 -12.69
N GLY A 404 -5.24 -3.18 -11.97
CA GLY A 404 -3.87 -2.90 -12.39
C GLY A 404 -3.42 -1.44 -12.30
N TRP A 405 -4.27 -0.50 -11.90
CA TRP A 405 -3.88 0.89 -11.69
C TRP A 405 -3.01 1.05 -10.45
N TRP A 406 -1.91 1.75 -10.60
CA TRP A 406 -1.11 2.22 -9.48
C TRP A 406 -1.89 3.25 -8.67
N HIS A 407 -1.90 3.10 -7.37
CA HIS A 407 -2.54 4.10 -6.51
C HIS A 407 -1.86 4.23 -5.16
N MET A 408 -1.83 5.46 -4.68
CA MET A 408 -1.42 5.87 -3.34
C MET A 408 -2.58 6.60 -2.69
N VAL A 409 -2.76 6.39 -1.38
CA VAL A 409 -3.82 7.04 -0.60
C VAL A 409 -3.20 7.74 0.61
N ILE A 410 -3.60 8.98 0.85
CA ILE A 410 -3.17 9.76 2.02
C ILE A 410 -4.41 10.23 2.77
N ASN A 411 -4.52 9.89 4.03
CA ASN A 411 -5.58 10.40 4.90
C ASN A 411 -5.27 11.85 5.31
N LEU A 412 -6.08 12.78 4.81
CA LEU A 412 -5.96 14.20 5.16
C LEU A 412 -6.54 14.50 6.55
N ASP A 413 -7.48 13.66 7.00
CA ASP A 413 -8.13 13.70 8.31
C ASP A 413 -8.15 12.29 8.89
N ASP A 414 -8.50 12.16 10.18
CA ASP A 414 -8.88 10.87 10.74
C ASP A 414 -10.04 10.30 9.92
N SER A 415 -9.91 9.07 9.49
CA SER A 415 -10.78 8.51 8.46
C SER A 415 -11.34 7.15 8.82
N VAL A 416 -12.58 6.92 8.40
CA VAL A 416 -13.21 5.61 8.34
C VAL A 416 -13.68 5.38 6.91
N ALA A 417 -13.35 4.23 6.35
CA ALA A 417 -13.77 3.83 5.01
C ALA A 417 -14.17 2.36 4.95
N LEU A 418 -15.01 2.06 3.98
CA LEU A 418 -15.37 0.72 3.59
C LEU A 418 -14.84 0.46 2.20
N THR A 419 -14.11 -0.62 2.00
CA THR A 419 -13.59 -0.97 0.67
C THR A 419 -13.89 -2.42 0.32
N GLN A 420 -14.00 -2.68 -0.96
CA GLN A 420 -14.17 -4.05 -1.46
C GLN A 420 -13.46 -4.22 -2.80
N ASN A 421 -12.69 -5.32 -2.90
CA ASN A 421 -12.11 -5.78 -4.15
C ASN A 421 -13.07 -6.73 -4.87
N PHE A 422 -13.13 -6.60 -6.21
CA PHE A 422 -13.99 -7.41 -7.05
C PHE A 422 -13.43 -7.51 -8.48
N VAL A 423 -13.92 -8.47 -9.24
CA VAL A 423 -13.60 -8.60 -10.67
C VAL A 423 -14.83 -8.31 -11.49
N PRO A 424 -14.96 -7.10 -12.08
CA PRO A 424 -16.04 -6.81 -13.00
C PRO A 424 -16.06 -7.83 -14.15
N SER A 425 -17.21 -8.36 -14.53
CA SER A 425 -17.33 -9.36 -15.63
C SER A 425 -16.67 -8.87 -16.93
N ILE A 426 -16.75 -7.58 -17.21
CA ILE A 426 -16.09 -6.96 -18.37
C ILE A 426 -14.56 -6.97 -18.29
N ARG A 427 -13.98 -7.16 -17.09
CA ARG A 427 -12.53 -7.23 -16.84
C ARG A 427 -12.04 -8.65 -16.53
N LEU A 428 -12.88 -9.66 -16.73
CA LEU A 428 -12.53 -11.05 -16.49
C LEU A 428 -11.25 -11.46 -17.24
N GLY A 429 -11.07 -11.03 -18.49
CA GLY A 429 -9.86 -11.31 -19.27
C GLY A 429 -8.58 -10.82 -18.61
N ASN A 430 -8.60 -9.69 -17.90
CA ASN A 430 -7.45 -9.17 -17.16
C ASN A 430 -7.08 -10.07 -15.97
N ALA A 431 -8.07 -10.52 -15.19
CA ALA A 431 -7.85 -11.44 -14.08
C ALA A 431 -7.34 -12.80 -14.56
N LEU A 432 -7.89 -13.34 -15.65
CA LEU A 432 -7.41 -14.58 -16.28
C LEU A 432 -5.97 -14.44 -16.77
N ASN A 433 -5.62 -13.29 -17.38
CA ASN A 433 -4.25 -12.98 -17.83
C ASN A 433 -3.28 -12.95 -16.64
N PHE A 434 -3.67 -12.29 -15.55
CA PHE A 434 -2.87 -12.24 -14.33
C PHE A 434 -2.63 -13.65 -13.78
N MET A 435 -3.68 -14.43 -13.57
CA MET A 435 -3.58 -15.80 -13.03
C MET A 435 -2.78 -16.74 -13.92
N LYS A 436 -2.79 -16.53 -15.25
CA LYS A 436 -2.02 -17.34 -16.20
C LYS A 436 -0.54 -16.98 -16.19
N ASN A 437 -0.23 -15.70 -16.26
CA ASN A 437 1.11 -15.22 -16.55
C ASN A 437 1.88 -14.78 -15.29
N LYS A 438 1.19 -14.46 -14.19
CA LYS A 438 1.76 -14.06 -12.89
C LYS A 438 1.38 -15.02 -11.77
N LYS A 439 1.50 -16.33 -12.03
CA LYS A 439 1.04 -17.40 -11.12
C LYS A 439 1.59 -17.30 -9.70
N LYS A 440 2.85 -16.86 -9.55
CA LYS A 440 3.51 -16.70 -8.25
C LYS A 440 3.01 -15.49 -7.45
N GLN A 441 2.33 -14.55 -8.10
CA GLN A 441 1.77 -13.36 -7.46
C GLN A 441 0.29 -13.54 -7.07
N VAL A 442 -0.34 -14.68 -7.44
CA VAL A 442 -1.70 -15.02 -7.02
C VAL A 442 -1.70 -15.28 -5.52
N SER A 443 -2.49 -14.53 -4.78
CA SER A 443 -2.44 -14.51 -3.32
C SER A 443 -3.82 -14.52 -2.65
N GLY A 444 -3.84 -14.79 -1.34
CA GLY A 444 -5.03 -14.77 -0.50
C GLY A 444 -5.95 -15.99 -0.63
N PHE A 445 -5.62 -16.98 -1.45
CA PHE A 445 -6.34 -18.24 -1.54
C PHE A 445 -5.81 -19.21 -0.48
N ARG A 446 -6.72 -19.72 0.37
CA ARG A 446 -6.37 -20.66 1.43
C ARG A 446 -6.32 -22.08 0.88
N PRO A 447 -5.18 -22.81 0.99
CA PRO A 447 -4.99 -24.12 0.38
C PRO A 447 -6.07 -25.15 0.78
N ALA A 448 -6.48 -25.17 2.05
CA ALA A 448 -7.53 -26.07 2.53
C ALA A 448 -8.87 -25.82 1.84
N GLU A 449 -9.25 -24.56 1.67
CA GLU A 449 -10.51 -24.18 1.04
C GLU A 449 -10.48 -24.43 -0.46
N VAL A 450 -9.33 -24.20 -1.11
CA VAL A 450 -9.10 -24.56 -2.53
C VAL A 450 -9.21 -26.06 -2.72
N LYS A 451 -8.58 -26.87 -1.84
CA LYS A 451 -8.70 -28.33 -1.87
C LYS A 451 -10.15 -28.79 -1.72
N ASN A 452 -10.87 -28.25 -0.72
CA ASN A 452 -12.29 -28.57 -0.50
C ASN A 452 -13.13 -28.25 -1.75
N ALA A 453 -12.90 -27.09 -2.39
CA ALA A 453 -13.60 -26.72 -3.61
C ALA A 453 -13.32 -27.68 -4.78
N LEU A 454 -12.07 -28.13 -4.93
CA LEU A 454 -11.71 -29.15 -5.92
C LEU A 454 -12.38 -30.51 -5.63
N GLU A 455 -12.44 -30.95 -4.37
CA GLU A 455 -13.11 -32.17 -3.95
C GLU A 455 -14.63 -32.10 -4.22
N GLU A 456 -15.27 -30.95 -3.96
CA GLU A 456 -16.69 -30.73 -4.26
C GLU A 456 -16.97 -30.78 -5.77
N ILE A 457 -16.06 -30.23 -6.60
CA ILE A 457 -16.18 -30.31 -8.06
C ILE A 457 -15.99 -31.75 -8.52
N LEU A 458 -14.99 -32.45 -7.99
CA LEU A 458 -14.71 -33.85 -8.32
C LEU A 458 -15.89 -34.77 -8.03
N ALA A 459 -16.54 -34.58 -6.87
CA ALA A 459 -17.71 -35.35 -6.51
C ALA A 459 -18.93 -35.17 -7.46
N ALA A 460 -19.00 -34.01 -8.13
CA ALA A 460 -20.02 -33.67 -9.10
C ALA A 460 -19.60 -33.91 -10.57
N CYS A 461 -18.36 -34.28 -10.81
CA CYS A 461 -17.81 -34.45 -12.16
C CYS A 461 -18.27 -35.77 -12.77
N GLN A 462 -18.75 -35.72 -14.01
CA GLN A 462 -19.18 -36.89 -14.79
C GLN A 462 -18.20 -37.25 -15.91
N ASP A 463 -17.23 -36.37 -16.19
CA ASP A 463 -16.21 -36.57 -17.20
C ASP A 463 -14.95 -37.19 -16.58
N ASP A 464 -14.48 -38.31 -17.12
CA ASP A 464 -13.36 -39.05 -16.55
C ASP A 464 -12.02 -38.34 -16.74
N GLU A 465 -11.84 -37.56 -17.81
CA GLU A 465 -10.57 -36.85 -18.09
C GLU A 465 -10.42 -35.64 -17.15
N ASP A 466 -11.47 -34.83 -17.00
CA ASP A 466 -11.51 -33.73 -16.04
C ASP A 466 -11.38 -34.24 -14.60
N ALA A 467 -12.07 -35.34 -14.26
CA ALA A 467 -11.97 -35.97 -12.95
C ALA A 467 -10.56 -36.43 -12.61
N GLU A 468 -9.81 -37.00 -13.56
CA GLU A 468 -8.43 -37.44 -13.32
C GLU A 468 -7.49 -36.25 -13.08
N THR A 469 -7.68 -35.18 -13.82
CA THR A 469 -6.93 -33.93 -13.62
C THR A 469 -7.16 -33.35 -12.23
N ILE A 470 -8.42 -33.27 -11.78
CA ILE A 470 -8.77 -32.76 -10.46
C ILE A 470 -8.25 -33.69 -9.35
N ARG A 471 -8.35 -35.03 -9.51
CA ARG A 471 -7.73 -36.01 -8.57
C ARG A 471 -6.23 -35.78 -8.41
N ASN A 472 -5.52 -35.49 -9.52
CA ASN A 472 -4.10 -35.21 -9.47
C ASN A 472 -3.78 -33.94 -8.68
N TRP A 473 -4.60 -32.88 -8.77
CA TRP A 473 -4.43 -31.67 -7.96
C TRP A 473 -4.72 -31.95 -6.48
N VAL A 474 -5.83 -32.63 -6.17
CA VAL A 474 -6.17 -33.00 -4.79
C VAL A 474 -5.05 -33.82 -4.14
N ARG A 475 -4.52 -34.84 -4.88
CA ARG A 475 -3.41 -35.65 -4.39
C ARG A 475 -2.15 -34.82 -4.07
N LYS A 476 -1.82 -33.80 -4.87
CA LYS A 476 -0.71 -32.89 -4.57
C LYS A 476 -0.90 -32.14 -3.27
N PHE A 477 -2.12 -31.70 -2.97
CA PHE A 477 -2.43 -31.11 -1.67
C PHE A 477 -2.26 -32.10 -0.51
N ASP A 478 -2.58 -33.38 -0.71
CA ASP A 478 -2.39 -34.43 0.31
C ASP A 478 -0.91 -34.76 0.55
N GLU A 479 -0.11 -34.82 -0.50
CA GLU A 479 1.32 -35.10 -0.43
C GLU A 479 2.09 -34.01 0.35
N LEU A 480 1.61 -32.78 0.35
CA LEU A 480 2.23 -31.66 1.04
C LEU A 480 1.95 -31.62 2.55
N ASN A 481 1.31 -32.67 3.12
CA ASN A 481 0.98 -32.78 4.56
C ASN A 481 0.34 -31.50 5.14
N LEU A 482 -0.51 -30.85 4.35
CA LEU A 482 -1.13 -29.59 4.70
C LEU A 482 -1.93 -29.63 6.01
N LYS A 483 -2.26 -30.81 6.53
CA LYS A 483 -3.03 -30.97 7.78
C LYS A 483 -2.28 -30.46 9.02
N GLU A 484 -0.97 -30.58 9.07
CA GLU A 484 -0.16 -30.09 10.20
C GLU A 484 0.11 -28.57 10.11
N ASN A 485 0.19 -28.04 8.88
CA ASN A 485 0.48 -26.63 8.62
C ASN A 485 -0.77 -25.75 8.51
N LEU A 486 -1.96 -26.34 8.33
CA LEU A 486 -3.23 -25.64 8.11
C LEU A 486 -3.81 -24.94 9.36
N GLN A 487 -3.27 -25.19 10.54
CA GLN A 487 -3.70 -24.52 11.78
C GLN A 487 -3.03 -23.17 12.02
N ASN A 488 -1.97 -22.85 11.29
CA ASN A 488 -1.30 -21.56 11.34
C ASN A 488 -1.81 -20.65 10.24
N GLU A 489 -2.39 -19.51 10.58
CA GLU A 489 -2.80 -18.47 9.62
C GLU A 489 -1.62 -17.90 8.81
N ASP A 490 -0.38 -18.10 9.27
CA ASP A 490 0.88 -17.71 8.63
C ASP A 490 1.37 -18.69 7.54
N CYS A 491 0.66 -19.77 7.27
CA CYS A 491 1.04 -20.72 6.21
C CYS A 491 0.98 -20.15 4.78
N GLY A 492 0.44 -18.96 4.58
CA GLY A 492 0.45 -18.27 3.31
C GLY A 492 1.86 -18.07 2.75
N GLU A 493 2.77 -17.52 3.55
CA GLU A 493 4.14 -17.21 3.10
C GLU A 493 5.00 -18.47 2.85
N LEU A 494 4.91 -19.49 3.71
CA LEU A 494 5.65 -20.74 3.53
C LEU A 494 5.12 -21.56 2.35
N LEU A 495 3.81 -21.53 2.10
CA LEU A 495 3.17 -22.24 1.00
C LEU A 495 3.38 -21.55 -0.35
N GLU A 496 3.52 -20.23 -0.39
CA GLU A 496 3.83 -19.48 -1.62
C GLU A 496 5.24 -19.80 -2.14
N SER A 497 6.20 -20.10 -1.25
CA SER A 497 7.59 -20.41 -1.65
C SER A 497 7.84 -21.87 -2.01
N GLU A 498 7.08 -22.83 -1.49
CA GLU A 498 7.33 -24.27 -1.64
C GLU A 498 6.29 -25.01 -2.49
N LEU A 499 5.08 -24.43 -2.67
CA LEU A 499 4.07 -25.05 -3.50
C LEU A 499 4.30 -24.79 -4.99
N PRO A 500 4.19 -25.82 -5.84
CA PRO A 500 3.90 -25.58 -7.23
C PRO A 500 2.61 -24.75 -7.28
N ALA A 501 2.61 -23.67 -8.07
CA ALA A 501 1.51 -22.74 -8.17
C ALA A 501 0.15 -23.45 -8.10
N MET A 502 -0.70 -23.08 -7.14
CA MET A 502 -2.04 -23.66 -6.99
C MET A 502 -2.80 -23.53 -8.31
N PRO A 503 -3.63 -24.48 -8.69
CA PRO A 503 -4.38 -24.48 -9.95
C PRO A 503 -5.56 -23.49 -9.90
N ILE A 504 -5.31 -22.24 -9.47
CA ILE A 504 -6.37 -21.24 -9.27
C ILE A 504 -7.02 -20.83 -10.58
N LEU A 505 -6.26 -20.69 -11.65
CA LEU A 505 -6.81 -20.38 -12.97
C LEU A 505 -7.78 -21.48 -13.43
N GLU A 506 -7.37 -22.74 -13.30
CA GLU A 506 -8.17 -23.91 -13.71
C GLU A 506 -9.41 -24.04 -12.81
N LEU A 507 -9.23 -23.90 -11.51
CA LEU A 507 -10.35 -23.86 -10.55
C LEU A 507 -11.33 -22.74 -10.91
N PHE A 508 -10.84 -21.54 -11.23
CA PHE A 508 -11.69 -20.41 -11.59
C PHE A 508 -12.54 -20.70 -12.84
N LYS A 509 -11.93 -21.27 -13.89
CA LYS A 509 -12.66 -21.68 -15.11
C LYS A 509 -13.74 -22.70 -14.80
N LEU A 510 -13.41 -23.74 -14.03
CA LEU A 510 -14.36 -24.77 -13.63
C LEU A 510 -15.54 -24.18 -12.85
N LEU A 511 -15.25 -23.30 -11.88
CA LEU A 511 -16.29 -22.65 -11.07
C LEU A 511 -17.16 -21.71 -11.91
N LEU A 512 -16.62 -20.97 -12.86
CA LEU A 512 -17.40 -20.15 -13.78
C LEU A 512 -18.35 -21.01 -14.62
N THR A 513 -17.86 -22.13 -15.16
CA THR A 513 -18.68 -23.08 -15.92
C THR A 513 -19.78 -23.70 -15.06
N LYS A 514 -19.43 -24.19 -13.86
CA LYS A 514 -20.40 -24.79 -12.90
C LYS A 514 -21.50 -23.80 -12.50
N ASN A 515 -21.16 -22.50 -12.38
CA ASN A 515 -22.12 -21.44 -12.04
C ASN A 515 -22.88 -20.87 -13.26
N GLY A 516 -22.83 -21.53 -14.42
CA GLY A 516 -23.57 -21.11 -15.62
C GLY A 516 -23.03 -19.85 -16.30
N LYS A 517 -21.78 -19.45 -16.01
CA LYS A 517 -21.12 -18.26 -16.57
C LYS A 517 -20.24 -18.57 -17.78
N THR A 518 -20.66 -19.55 -18.59
CA THR A 518 -19.88 -20.03 -19.74
C THR A 518 -19.68 -18.96 -20.81
N GLU A 519 -20.69 -18.12 -21.06
CA GLU A 519 -20.57 -17.02 -22.03
C GLU A 519 -19.60 -15.94 -21.52
N GLU A 520 -19.67 -15.59 -20.24
CA GLU A 520 -18.73 -14.64 -19.62
C GLU A 520 -17.29 -15.18 -19.70
N LEU A 521 -17.11 -16.48 -19.43
CA LEU A 521 -15.81 -17.15 -19.54
C LEU A 521 -15.30 -17.14 -20.99
N ALA A 522 -16.12 -17.48 -21.98
CA ALA A 522 -15.72 -17.47 -23.38
C ALA A 522 -15.25 -16.09 -23.81
N LYS A 523 -15.99 -15.03 -23.47
CA LYS A 523 -15.58 -13.64 -23.71
C LYS A 523 -14.30 -13.28 -22.99
N GLY A 524 -14.16 -13.69 -21.72
CA GLY A 524 -12.92 -13.47 -20.95
C GLY A 524 -11.69 -14.13 -21.58
N LEU A 525 -11.84 -15.33 -22.15
CA LEU A 525 -10.78 -16.04 -22.86
C LEU A 525 -10.41 -15.37 -24.21
N GLU A 526 -11.39 -14.83 -24.93
CA GLU A 526 -11.11 -14.00 -26.12
C GLU A 526 -10.33 -12.74 -25.77
N ASP A 527 -10.70 -12.07 -24.68
CA ASP A 527 -10.02 -10.86 -24.24
C ASP A 527 -8.61 -11.19 -23.70
N LEU A 528 -8.44 -12.32 -23.03
CA LEU A 528 -7.12 -12.85 -22.66
C LEU A 528 -6.23 -13.03 -23.89
N ALA A 529 -6.73 -13.67 -24.95
CA ALA A 529 -5.97 -13.88 -26.18
C ALA A 529 -5.57 -12.56 -26.87
N LYS A 530 -6.45 -11.53 -26.82
CA LYS A 530 -6.13 -10.18 -27.32
C LYS A 530 -5.03 -9.51 -26.50
N LEU A 531 -5.07 -9.63 -25.16
CA LEU A 531 -4.06 -9.09 -24.26
C LEU A 531 -2.69 -9.74 -24.53
N GLU A 532 -2.63 -11.06 -24.60
CA GLU A 532 -1.39 -11.80 -24.89
C GLU A 532 -0.79 -11.40 -26.25
N LYS A 533 -1.62 -11.25 -27.25
CA LYS A 533 -1.17 -10.79 -28.58
C LYS A 533 -0.61 -9.36 -28.53
N SER A 534 -1.25 -8.49 -27.75
CA SER A 534 -0.78 -7.11 -27.58
C SER A 534 0.56 -7.05 -26.82
N GLU A 535 0.72 -7.85 -25.79
CA GLU A 535 1.98 -7.95 -25.01
C GLU A 535 3.12 -8.49 -25.88
N LEU A 536 2.86 -9.55 -26.64
CA LEU A 536 3.82 -10.10 -27.58
C LEU A 536 4.25 -9.07 -28.64
N ALA A 537 3.31 -8.31 -29.18
CA ALA A 537 3.60 -7.25 -30.15
C ALA A 537 4.49 -6.14 -29.55
N LYS A 538 4.25 -5.76 -28.29
CA LYS A 538 5.10 -4.78 -27.58
C LYS A 538 6.53 -5.28 -27.40
N VAL A 539 6.71 -6.54 -27.02
CA VAL A 539 8.03 -7.17 -26.85
C VAL A 539 8.76 -7.28 -28.19
N THR A 540 8.06 -7.72 -29.24
CA THR A 540 8.63 -7.83 -30.59
C THR A 540 9.02 -6.47 -31.14
N GLY A 541 8.16 -5.45 -31.00
CA GLY A 541 8.46 -4.09 -31.44
C GLY A 541 9.65 -3.45 -30.71
N LYS A 542 9.80 -3.70 -29.41
CA LYS A 542 11.00 -3.27 -28.65
C LYS A 542 12.27 -3.97 -29.14
N SER A 543 12.20 -5.26 -29.45
CA SER A 543 13.32 -6.03 -29.98
C SER A 543 13.74 -5.54 -31.38
N GLU A 544 12.79 -5.28 -32.28
CA GLU A 544 13.08 -4.73 -33.61
C GLU A 544 13.67 -3.31 -33.54
N MET A 545 13.17 -2.47 -32.63
CA MET A 545 13.73 -1.13 -32.42
C MET A 545 15.16 -1.20 -31.88
N TRP A 546 15.45 -2.12 -30.97
CA TRP A 546 16.79 -2.35 -30.45
C TRP A 546 17.74 -2.84 -31.55
N THR A 547 17.30 -3.79 -32.39
CA THR A 547 18.06 -4.29 -33.53
C THR A 547 18.37 -3.15 -34.52
N LYS A 548 17.38 -2.33 -34.87
CA LYS A 548 17.58 -1.15 -35.74
C LYS A 548 18.55 -0.12 -35.15
N LEU A 549 18.56 0.07 -33.81
CA LEU A 549 19.47 0.98 -33.13
C LEU A 549 20.91 0.42 -33.09
N THR A 550 21.05 -0.90 -32.97
CA THR A 550 22.37 -1.57 -32.91
C THR A 550 22.96 -1.86 -34.30
N GLU A 551 22.15 -1.97 -35.33
CA GLU A 551 22.58 -2.17 -36.72
C GLU A 551 22.90 -0.85 -37.45
N ALA A 552 22.56 0.31 -36.89
CA ALA A 552 22.89 1.60 -37.49
C ALA A 552 24.40 1.88 -37.37
N PRO A 553 25.13 2.06 -38.51
CA PRO A 553 26.60 2.14 -38.49
C PRO A 553 27.17 3.47 -37.95
N SER A 554 26.38 4.27 -37.25
CA SER A 554 26.76 5.63 -36.82
C SER A 554 27.00 5.84 -35.33
N PHE A 555 27.00 4.81 -34.48
CA PHE A 555 27.40 4.93 -33.09
C PHE A 555 28.79 4.34 -32.86
N SER A 556 29.84 5.04 -33.32
CA SER A 556 31.18 4.80 -32.83
C SER A 556 31.39 5.69 -31.59
N PHE A 557 31.55 5.10 -30.43
CA PHE A 557 32.18 5.79 -29.31
C PHE A 557 33.65 6.01 -29.67
N GLY A 558 33.95 7.15 -30.26
CA GLY A 558 35.33 7.54 -30.51
C GLY A 558 36.04 7.85 -29.20
N PHE A 559 36.61 6.84 -28.56
CA PHE A 559 37.71 7.07 -27.66
C PHE A 559 38.95 7.24 -28.53
N ALA A 560 39.30 8.50 -28.82
CA ALA A 560 40.64 8.83 -29.32
C ALA A 560 41.61 8.51 -28.19
N LEU A 561 42.32 7.40 -28.27
CA LEU A 561 43.55 7.18 -27.59
C LEU A 561 44.58 8.08 -28.32
N ASN A 562 44.87 9.22 -27.77
CA ASN A 562 46.08 9.96 -28.15
C ASN A 562 47.29 9.24 -27.53
N GLU A 563 48.19 8.79 -28.40
CA GLU A 563 49.55 8.38 -28.08
C GLU A 563 50.33 9.55 -27.48
#